data_a9d5da4a8c6fa6851f1dce7b9d53d1b8
#
_entry.id   a9d5da4a8c6fa6851f1dce7b9d53d1b8
#
_cell.length_a   1.000
_cell.length_b   1.000
_cell.length_c   1.000
_cell.angle_alpha   90.00
_cell.angle_beta   90.00
_cell.angle_gamma   90.00
#
_symmetry.space_group_name_H-M   'P 1'
#
loop_
_entity.id
_entity.type
_entity.pdbx_description
1 polymer ?
#
loop_
_entity_poly.entity_id
_entity_poly.type
_entity_poly.pdbx_seq_one_letter_code
_entity_poly.pdbx_strand_id
1 'polypeptide(L)'
;GERPSRGRRDLRAGHAGRETAAAWDAFRAWAADELPASDAFAPGSGTPLLFGEALYLLPASSSLPLSPDHLAGLKVPRAGLHLGDVRKGRFQPAHALAMALGAPEAARVWTLGEDSPSAAAYLRGETLEVPADLRGWHLVTIACGGASFPLGWGKASGGQLKNHLPKGLRQHC
;
A
#
# COMPACT_ATOMS: atom_id res chain seq x y z
N GLY A 1 -11.79 -42.67 24.04
CA GLY A 1 -12.23 -41.31 23.85
C GLY A 1 -11.06 -40.35 23.66
N GLU A 2 -10.61 -40.12 22.43
CA GLU A 2 -9.59 -39.13 22.14
C GLU A 2 -10.17 -37.72 22.28
N ARG A 3 -9.55 -36.90 23.14
CA ARG A 3 -9.87 -35.48 23.23
C ARG A 3 -9.18 -34.74 22.09
N PRO A 4 -9.89 -33.97 21.30
CA PRO A 4 -9.26 -33.17 20.23
C PRO A 4 -8.37 -32.09 20.83
N SER A 5 -7.20 -31.94 20.25
CA SER A 5 -6.16 -31.00 20.65
C SER A 5 -6.60 -29.53 20.47
N ARG A 6 -7.25 -28.96 21.50
CA ARG A 6 -7.60 -27.53 21.53
C ARG A 6 -6.36 -26.61 21.48
N GLY A 7 -5.21 -27.08 21.98
CA GLY A 7 -4.01 -26.25 22.12
C GLY A 7 -3.33 -25.82 20.82
N ARG A 8 -3.45 -26.59 19.73
CA ARG A 8 -2.80 -26.24 18.46
C ARG A 8 -3.51 -25.13 17.66
N ARG A 9 -4.84 -25.02 17.79
CA ARG A 9 -5.61 -23.97 17.12
C ARG A 9 -5.39 -22.61 17.78
N ASP A 10 -5.36 -22.58 19.11
CA ASP A 10 -5.18 -21.33 19.86
C ASP A 10 -3.77 -20.76 19.71
N LEU A 11 -2.75 -21.61 19.59
CA LEU A 11 -1.38 -21.20 19.34
C LEU A 11 -1.20 -20.64 17.92
N ARG A 12 -1.87 -21.20 16.92
CA ARG A 12 -1.82 -20.69 15.54
C ARG A 12 -2.56 -19.37 15.40
N ALA A 13 -3.73 -19.24 16.02
CA ALA A 13 -4.48 -17.98 16.03
C ALA A 13 -3.71 -16.86 16.75
N GLY A 14 -3.10 -17.16 17.86
CA GLY A 14 -2.26 -16.20 18.58
C GLY A 14 -0.98 -15.81 17.82
N HIS A 15 -0.41 -16.72 17.05
CA HIS A 15 0.75 -16.44 16.20
C HIS A 15 0.35 -15.56 15.00
N ALA A 16 -0.72 -15.91 14.30
CA ALA A 16 -1.25 -15.11 13.20
C ALA A 16 -1.65 -13.69 13.64
N GLY A 17 -2.24 -13.56 14.84
CA GLY A 17 -2.56 -12.25 15.41
C GLY A 17 -1.32 -11.41 15.71
N ARG A 18 -0.26 -12.02 16.20
CA ARG A 18 1.03 -11.33 16.44
C ARG A 18 1.72 -10.90 15.14
N GLU A 19 1.68 -11.75 14.12
CA GLU A 19 2.23 -11.39 12.79
C GLU A 19 1.48 -10.23 12.16
N THR A 20 0.15 -10.23 12.25
CA THR A 20 -0.69 -9.13 11.76
C THR A 20 -0.39 -7.84 12.52
N ALA A 21 -0.27 -7.90 13.85
CA ALA A 21 0.07 -6.74 14.66
C ALA A 21 1.46 -6.19 14.32
N ALA A 22 2.46 -7.06 14.12
CA ALA A 22 3.79 -6.65 13.72
C ALA A 22 3.81 -6.01 12.33
N ALA A 23 3.05 -6.55 11.38
CA ALA A 23 2.89 -5.98 10.04
C ALA A 23 2.20 -4.61 10.08
N TRP A 24 1.18 -4.46 10.91
CA TRP A 24 0.48 -3.20 11.12
C TRP A 24 1.41 -2.15 11.74
N ASP A 25 2.22 -2.52 12.71
CA ASP A 25 3.21 -1.61 13.32
C ASP A 25 4.26 -1.17 12.30
N ALA A 26 4.73 -2.07 11.44
CA ALA A 26 5.66 -1.74 10.35
C ALA A 26 5.04 -0.75 9.36
N PHE A 27 3.79 -0.95 8.99
CA PHE A 27 3.06 -0.01 8.14
C PHE A 27 2.91 1.35 8.82
N ARG A 28 2.51 1.39 10.08
CA ARG A 28 2.30 2.65 10.79
C ARG A 28 3.58 3.44 10.97
N ALA A 29 4.70 2.78 11.23
CA ALA A 29 6.01 3.44 11.28
C ALA A 29 6.37 4.05 9.94
N TRP A 30 6.16 3.31 8.85
CA TRP A 30 6.37 3.80 7.49
C TRP A 30 5.43 4.98 7.17
N ALA A 31 4.15 4.86 7.49
CA ALA A 31 3.14 5.89 7.23
C ALA A 31 3.38 7.20 8.02
N ALA A 32 3.92 7.10 9.22
CA ALA A 32 4.27 8.27 10.02
C ALA A 32 5.30 9.17 9.31
N ASP A 33 6.23 8.56 8.59
CA ASP A 33 7.26 9.29 7.83
C ASP A 33 6.79 9.69 6.42
N GLU A 34 6.04 8.83 5.76
CA GLU A 34 5.71 8.97 4.34
C GLU A 34 4.31 9.57 4.09
N LEU A 35 3.40 9.46 5.05
CA LEU A 35 2.02 9.95 4.94
C LEU A 35 1.61 10.80 6.15
N PRO A 36 2.39 11.84 6.53
CA PRO A 36 2.17 12.56 7.78
C PRO A 36 0.85 13.34 7.83
N ALA A 37 0.29 13.67 6.68
CA ALA A 37 -0.96 14.44 6.57
C ALA A 37 -2.20 13.57 6.37
N SER A 38 -2.07 12.24 6.42
CA SER A 38 -3.20 11.35 6.23
C SER A 38 -3.79 10.87 7.55
N ASP A 39 -5.04 11.24 7.81
CA ASP A 39 -5.83 10.74 8.94
C ASP A 39 -6.51 9.39 8.63
N ALA A 40 -6.47 8.96 7.38
CA ALA A 40 -7.15 7.75 6.92
C ALA A 40 -6.64 6.47 7.60
N PHE A 41 -5.41 6.51 8.12
CA PHE A 41 -4.74 5.36 8.75
C PHE A 41 -4.52 5.54 10.25
N ALA A 42 -5.28 6.46 10.87
CA ALA A 42 -5.26 6.64 12.31
C ALA A 42 -5.73 5.38 13.05
N PRO A 43 -5.34 5.20 14.31
CA PRO A 43 -5.85 4.09 15.12
C PRO A 43 -7.39 4.07 15.11
N GLY A 44 -7.98 2.91 14.82
CA GLY A 44 -9.43 2.75 14.73
C GLY A 44 -10.04 3.04 13.36
N SER A 45 -9.24 3.42 12.36
CA SER A 45 -9.72 3.67 11.00
C SER A 45 -10.16 2.40 10.26
N GLY A 46 -9.74 1.23 10.73
CA GLY A 46 -10.09 -0.05 10.12
C GLY A 46 -9.43 -1.21 10.85
N THR A 47 -9.65 -2.41 10.32
CA THR A 47 -9.07 -3.65 10.84
C THR A 47 -7.99 -4.16 9.88
N PRO A 48 -6.74 -4.28 10.35
CA PRO A 48 -5.68 -4.86 9.53
C PRO A 48 -5.84 -6.36 9.36
N LEU A 49 -5.58 -6.86 8.16
CA LEU A 49 -5.53 -8.27 7.81
C LEU A 49 -4.24 -8.59 7.08
N LEU A 50 -3.61 -9.70 7.43
CA LEU A 50 -2.38 -10.16 6.79
C LEU A 50 -2.64 -11.51 6.08
N PHE A 51 -2.34 -11.53 4.78
CA PHE A 51 -2.37 -12.74 3.95
C PHE A 51 -0.97 -12.99 3.40
N GLY A 52 -0.27 -13.96 3.98
CA GLY A 52 1.14 -14.15 3.66
C GLY A 52 1.96 -12.92 4.06
N GLU A 53 2.50 -12.21 3.10
CA GLU A 53 3.22 -10.96 3.29
C GLU A 53 2.35 -9.72 3.03
N ALA A 54 1.18 -9.90 2.41
CA ALA A 54 0.31 -8.81 1.99
C ALA A 54 -0.58 -8.30 3.12
N LEU A 55 -0.45 -7.01 3.43
CA LEU A 55 -1.23 -6.33 4.45
C LEU A 55 -2.38 -5.54 3.82
N TYR A 56 -3.58 -5.80 4.31
CA TYR A 56 -4.82 -5.13 3.91
C TYR A 56 -5.44 -4.39 5.09
N LEU A 57 -6.16 -3.33 4.78
CA LEU A 57 -6.98 -2.62 5.76
C LEU A 57 -8.45 -2.73 5.36
N LEU A 58 -9.25 -3.37 6.22
CA LEU A 58 -10.70 -3.36 6.09
C LEU A 58 -11.23 -2.04 6.65
N PRO A 59 -12.08 -1.32 5.92
CA PRO A 59 -12.64 -0.08 6.44
C PRO A 59 -13.50 -0.32 7.68
N ALA A 60 -13.41 0.60 8.63
CA ALA A 60 -14.24 0.61 9.84
C ALA A 60 -15.66 1.11 9.54
N SER A 61 -16.29 0.59 8.48
CA SER A 61 -17.65 1.02 8.18
C SER A 61 -18.63 0.19 8.98
N SER A 62 -19.22 0.83 9.96
CA SER A 62 -20.30 0.30 10.77
C SER A 62 -21.64 0.13 10.03
N SER A 63 -21.70 0.49 8.75
CA SER A 63 -22.96 0.53 8.00
C SER A 63 -23.30 -0.76 7.25
N LEU A 64 -22.39 -1.74 7.23
CA LEU A 64 -22.65 -3.08 6.69
C LEU A 64 -22.34 -4.09 7.78
N PRO A 65 -23.35 -4.83 8.28
CA PRO A 65 -23.09 -5.96 9.14
C PRO A 65 -22.45 -7.08 8.31
N LEU A 66 -21.16 -6.95 8.08
CA LEU A 66 -20.35 -7.99 7.45
C LEU A 66 -20.07 -9.05 8.51
N SER A 67 -21.03 -9.96 8.70
CA SER A 67 -20.72 -11.19 9.39
C SER A 67 -19.77 -12.01 8.51
N PRO A 68 -18.84 -12.79 9.10
CA PRO A 68 -17.97 -13.68 8.33
C PRO A 68 -18.72 -14.58 7.35
N ASP A 69 -19.96 -14.92 7.66
CA ASP A 69 -20.83 -15.76 6.82
C ASP A 69 -21.27 -15.04 5.53
N HIS A 70 -21.40 -13.73 5.53
CA HIS A 70 -21.70 -12.93 4.34
C HIS A 70 -20.50 -12.80 3.40
N LEU A 71 -19.28 -12.83 3.93
CA LEU A 71 -18.05 -12.77 3.13
C LEU A 71 -17.77 -14.09 2.39
N ALA A 72 -18.20 -15.22 2.95
CA ALA A 72 -17.99 -16.53 2.35
C ALA A 72 -18.85 -16.79 1.09
N GLY A 73 -19.97 -16.11 0.93
CA GLY A 73 -20.86 -16.24 -0.22
C GLY A 73 -20.66 -15.18 -1.32
N LEU A 74 -19.97 -14.11 -1.00
CA LEU A 74 -19.64 -13.06 -1.94
C LEU A 74 -18.20 -13.27 -2.43
N LYS A 75 -18.04 -13.55 -3.71
CA LYS A 75 -16.77 -13.35 -4.39
C LYS A 75 -16.47 -11.86 -4.41
N VAL A 76 -16.18 -11.29 -3.24
CA VAL A 76 -15.77 -9.89 -3.16
C VAL A 76 -14.29 -9.86 -3.55
N PRO A 77 -13.95 -9.38 -4.76
CA PRO A 77 -12.57 -9.32 -5.20
C PRO A 77 -11.75 -8.29 -4.40
N ARG A 78 -12.33 -7.62 -3.39
CA ARG A 78 -11.67 -6.58 -2.61
C ARG A 78 -12.16 -6.57 -1.17
N ALA A 79 -11.51 -7.39 -0.34
CA ALA A 79 -11.63 -7.30 1.11
C ALA A 79 -10.75 -6.17 1.63
N GLY A 80 -11.09 -4.92 1.30
CA GLY A 80 -10.37 -3.77 1.78
C GLY A 80 -9.20 -3.30 0.90
N LEU A 81 -8.46 -2.31 1.40
CA LEU A 81 -7.34 -1.68 0.70
C LEU A 81 -6.04 -2.46 0.92
N HIS A 82 -5.39 -2.88 -0.15
CA HIS A 82 -4.04 -3.42 -0.09
C HIS A 82 -3.05 -2.29 0.23
N LEU A 83 -2.53 -2.28 1.45
CA LEU A 83 -1.60 -1.24 1.91
C LEU A 83 -0.19 -1.46 1.38
N GLY A 84 0.26 -2.70 1.40
CA GLY A 84 1.59 -3.08 0.98
C GLY A 84 1.97 -4.48 1.44
N ASP A 85 3.23 -4.80 1.26
CA ASP A 85 3.79 -6.08 1.67
C ASP A 85 4.82 -5.87 2.77
N VAL A 86 4.81 -6.77 3.76
CA VAL A 86 5.79 -6.77 4.84
C VAL A 86 6.66 -8.00 4.69
N ARG A 87 7.93 -7.78 4.40
CA ARG A 87 8.91 -8.84 4.21
C ARG A 87 10.09 -8.59 5.15
N LYS A 88 10.36 -9.54 6.02
CA LYS A 88 11.45 -9.43 7.02
C LYS A 88 11.41 -8.10 7.80
N GLY A 89 10.22 -7.70 8.24
CA GLY A 89 10.00 -6.47 9.01
C GLY A 89 10.07 -5.18 8.18
N ARG A 90 10.26 -5.25 6.86
CA ARG A 90 10.28 -4.09 5.97
C ARG A 90 8.96 -3.95 5.23
N PHE A 91 8.39 -2.76 5.28
CA PHE A 91 7.18 -2.41 4.56
C PHE A 91 7.50 -1.86 3.18
N GLN A 92 6.83 -2.38 2.17
CA GLN A 92 6.85 -1.86 0.81
C GLN A 92 5.42 -1.49 0.41
N PRO A 93 5.15 -0.22 0.00
CA PRO A 93 3.80 0.22 -0.32
C PRO A 93 3.26 -0.47 -1.57
N ALA A 94 1.98 -0.80 -1.55
CA ALA A 94 1.28 -1.35 -2.71
C ALA A 94 0.81 -0.24 -3.65
N HIS A 95 0.64 -0.58 -4.92
CA HIS A 95 0.09 0.32 -5.93
C HIS A 95 -1.32 0.81 -5.56
N ALA A 96 -2.15 -0.05 -5.00
CA ALA A 96 -3.49 0.31 -4.55
C ALA A 96 -3.47 1.44 -3.50
N LEU A 97 -2.46 1.46 -2.62
CA LEU A 97 -2.29 2.55 -1.66
C LEU A 97 -2.02 3.87 -2.38
N ALA A 98 -1.15 3.88 -3.41
CA ALA A 98 -0.89 5.08 -4.21
C ALA A 98 -2.18 5.63 -4.84
N MET A 99 -3.02 4.75 -5.38
CA MET A 99 -4.29 5.13 -6.02
C MET A 99 -5.32 5.68 -5.03
N ALA A 100 -5.22 5.32 -3.75
CA ALA A 100 -6.11 5.80 -2.70
C ALA A 100 -5.67 7.15 -2.10
N LEU A 101 -4.46 7.61 -2.40
CA LEU A 101 -3.89 8.84 -1.84
C LEU A 101 -4.09 10.04 -2.78
N GLY A 102 -4.23 11.22 -2.18
CA GLY A 102 -4.02 12.50 -2.87
C GLY A 102 -2.59 13.00 -2.67
N ALA A 103 -2.09 13.82 -3.58
CA ALA A 103 -0.75 14.38 -3.49
C ALA A 103 -0.45 15.08 -2.14
N PRO A 104 -1.41 15.82 -1.52
CA PRO A 104 -1.17 16.46 -0.23
C PRO A 104 -0.94 15.51 0.94
N GLU A 105 -1.32 14.23 0.81
CA GLU A 105 -1.19 13.25 1.89
C GLU A 105 0.21 12.63 1.98
N ALA A 106 0.95 12.63 0.86
CA ALA A 106 2.30 12.08 0.82
C ALA A 106 3.36 13.11 1.24
N ALA A 107 4.35 12.68 2.01
CA ALA A 107 5.47 13.53 2.42
C ALA A 107 6.33 13.96 1.23
N ARG A 108 6.48 13.07 0.26
CA ARG A 108 7.29 13.29 -0.94
C ARG A 108 6.49 12.95 -2.18
N VAL A 109 6.44 13.90 -3.10
CA VAL A 109 5.72 13.76 -4.36
C VAL A 109 6.69 14.09 -5.50
N TRP A 110 6.70 13.26 -6.54
CA TRP A 110 7.39 13.55 -7.79
C TRP A 110 6.36 13.73 -8.89
N THR A 111 6.20 14.97 -9.34
CA THR A 111 5.17 15.32 -10.33
C THR A 111 5.74 15.33 -11.74
N LEU A 112 5.06 14.62 -12.63
CA LEU A 112 5.37 14.57 -14.05
C LEU A 112 4.43 15.47 -14.85
N GLY A 113 4.96 16.11 -15.89
CA GLY A 113 4.12 16.85 -16.83
C GLY A 113 3.34 15.91 -17.74
N GLU A 114 2.13 16.30 -18.13
CA GLU A 114 1.21 15.48 -18.93
C GLU A 114 1.85 14.94 -20.23
N ASP A 115 2.54 15.79 -20.97
CA ASP A 115 3.17 15.43 -22.23
C ASP A 115 4.69 15.26 -22.12
N SER A 116 5.21 15.08 -20.91
CA SER A 116 6.65 14.96 -20.72
C SER A 116 7.17 13.59 -21.14
N PRO A 117 8.41 13.51 -21.67
CA PRO A 117 9.06 12.23 -21.93
C PRO A 117 9.19 11.36 -20.67
N SER A 118 9.33 11.99 -19.49
CA SER A 118 9.42 11.31 -18.22
C SER A 118 8.10 10.63 -17.83
N ALA A 119 6.95 11.22 -18.15
CA ALA A 119 5.65 10.56 -17.91
C ALA A 119 5.52 9.30 -18.76
N ALA A 120 5.86 9.36 -20.03
CA ALA A 120 5.86 8.21 -20.93
C ALA A 120 6.84 7.13 -20.43
N ALA A 121 8.04 7.52 -20.04
CA ALA A 121 9.05 6.61 -19.49
C ALA A 121 8.56 5.91 -18.22
N TYR A 122 7.95 6.64 -17.29
CA TYR A 122 7.39 6.06 -16.09
C TYR A 122 6.30 5.02 -16.41
N LEU A 123 5.39 5.34 -17.31
CA LEU A 123 4.32 4.41 -17.71
C LEU A 123 4.83 3.14 -18.40
N ARG A 124 6.01 3.19 -19.03
CA ARG A 124 6.69 2.00 -19.55
C ARG A 124 7.44 1.18 -18.48
N GLY A 125 7.54 1.69 -17.29
CA GLY A 125 8.24 1.03 -16.18
C GLY A 125 9.72 1.38 -16.07
N GLU A 126 10.17 2.42 -16.76
CA GLU A 126 11.57 2.85 -16.77
C GLU A 126 11.94 3.62 -15.49
N THR A 127 13.18 3.51 -15.09
CA THR A 127 13.77 4.31 -14.02
C THR A 127 13.93 5.75 -14.51
N LEU A 128 13.59 6.71 -13.62
CA LEU A 128 13.71 8.13 -13.94
C LEU A 128 14.97 8.73 -13.31
N GLU A 129 15.56 9.71 -13.96
CA GLU A 129 16.60 10.54 -13.38
C GLU A 129 15.96 11.61 -12.49
N VAL A 130 16.50 11.76 -11.29
CA VAL A 130 16.05 12.73 -10.29
C VAL A 130 17.25 13.35 -9.61
N PRO A 131 17.10 14.47 -8.89
CA PRO A 131 18.20 15.04 -8.11
C PRO A 131 18.84 14.02 -7.16
N ALA A 132 20.17 14.07 -7.05
CA ALA A 132 20.94 13.08 -6.30
C ALA A 132 20.70 13.12 -4.78
N ASP A 133 20.14 14.20 -4.26
CA ASP A 133 19.80 14.38 -2.85
C ASP A 133 18.46 13.75 -2.47
N LEU A 134 17.61 13.39 -3.44
CA LEU A 134 16.34 12.74 -3.15
C LEU A 134 16.52 11.31 -2.64
N ARG A 135 15.76 10.96 -1.62
CA ARG A 135 15.81 9.66 -0.94
C ARG A 135 14.40 9.18 -0.61
N GLY A 136 14.23 7.87 -0.67
CA GLY A 136 13.04 7.19 -0.16
C GLY A 136 11.87 7.18 -1.12
N TRP A 137 10.73 6.81 -0.57
CA TRP A 137 9.49 6.66 -1.33
C TRP A 137 8.91 8.00 -1.76
N HIS A 138 8.49 8.06 -3.02
CA HIS A 138 7.79 9.21 -3.59
C HIS A 138 6.49 8.73 -4.23
N LEU A 139 5.41 9.45 -3.94
CA LEU A 139 4.20 9.30 -4.73
C LEU A 139 4.43 9.98 -6.09
N VAL A 140 4.40 9.19 -7.15
CA VAL A 140 4.55 9.71 -8.51
C VAL A 140 3.18 10.14 -9.02
N THR A 141 3.08 11.40 -9.40
CA THR A 141 1.84 12.01 -9.90
C THR A 141 2.02 12.57 -11.28
N ILE A 142 0.91 12.76 -11.99
CA ILE A 142 0.88 13.46 -13.26
C ILE A 142 0.05 14.74 -13.12
N ALA A 143 0.57 15.86 -13.58
CA ALA A 143 -0.15 17.11 -13.63
C ALA A 143 -0.94 17.19 -14.94
N CYS A 144 -2.25 17.37 -14.84
CA CYS A 144 -3.16 17.43 -15.99
C CYS A 144 -4.29 18.41 -15.67
N GLY A 145 -4.45 19.42 -16.54
CA GLY A 145 -5.56 20.37 -16.43
C GLY A 145 -5.64 21.15 -15.10
N GLY A 146 -4.51 21.44 -14.47
CA GLY A 146 -4.45 22.13 -13.19
C GLY A 146 -4.68 21.23 -11.97
N ALA A 147 -4.88 19.93 -12.17
CA ALA A 147 -5.00 18.93 -11.13
C ALA A 147 -3.81 17.97 -11.16
N SER A 148 -3.61 17.23 -10.06
CA SER A 148 -2.55 16.24 -9.94
C SER A 148 -3.17 14.88 -9.60
N PHE A 149 -2.79 13.86 -10.34
CA PHE A 149 -3.33 12.50 -10.20
C PHE A 149 -2.22 11.51 -9.86
N PRO A 150 -2.43 10.60 -8.90
CA PRO A 150 -1.45 9.58 -8.59
C PRO A 150 -1.30 8.56 -9.73
N LEU A 151 -0.05 8.22 -10.05
CA LEU A 151 0.28 7.17 -11.02
C LEU A 151 0.80 5.91 -10.33
N GLY A 152 1.51 6.05 -9.23
CA GLY A 152 2.12 4.94 -8.51
C GLY A 152 3.24 5.39 -7.60
N TRP A 153 4.11 4.45 -7.24
CA TRP A 153 5.26 4.69 -6.38
C TRP A 153 6.56 4.72 -7.17
N GLY A 154 7.50 5.46 -6.64
CA GLY A 154 8.92 5.40 -7.02
C GLY A 154 9.78 5.51 -5.78
N LYS A 155 10.95 4.89 -5.78
CA LYS A 155 11.91 4.97 -4.69
C LYS A 155 13.18 5.64 -5.16
N ALA A 156 13.48 6.80 -4.59
CA ALA A 156 14.65 7.60 -4.96
C ALA A 156 15.91 7.14 -4.21
N SER A 157 17.00 7.04 -4.94
CA SER A 157 18.33 6.77 -4.40
C SER A 157 19.38 7.06 -5.48
N GLY A 158 20.45 7.77 -5.09
CA GLY A 158 21.62 7.97 -5.97
C GLY A 158 21.32 8.65 -7.30
N GLY A 159 20.39 9.59 -7.34
CA GLY A 159 20.03 10.32 -8.57
C GLY A 159 19.06 9.58 -9.47
N GLN A 160 18.49 8.47 -9.00
CA GLN A 160 17.52 7.67 -9.74
C GLN A 160 16.25 7.46 -8.93
N LEU A 161 15.11 7.47 -9.60
CA LEU A 161 13.81 7.08 -9.05
C LEU A 161 13.45 5.71 -9.63
N LYS A 162 13.60 4.67 -8.80
CA LYS A 162 13.26 3.31 -9.18
C LYS A 162 11.75 3.18 -9.34
N ASN A 163 11.33 2.69 -10.48
CA ASN A 163 9.92 2.57 -10.86
C ASN A 163 9.29 1.36 -10.15
N HIS A 164 8.20 1.62 -9.41
CA HIS A 164 7.40 0.61 -8.73
C HIS A 164 6.01 0.42 -9.34
N LEU A 165 5.80 0.91 -10.58
CA LEU A 165 4.57 0.61 -11.31
C LEU A 165 4.48 -0.89 -11.58
N PRO A 166 3.37 -1.55 -11.20
CA PRO A 166 3.21 -2.98 -11.44
C PRO A 166 3.38 -3.34 -12.92
N LYS A 167 4.02 -4.47 -13.18
CA LYS A 167 4.34 -4.91 -14.55
C LYS A 167 3.10 -5.02 -15.44
N GLY A 168 1.97 -5.45 -14.87
CA GLY A 168 0.70 -5.56 -15.60
C GLY A 168 0.07 -4.24 -16.02
N LEU A 169 0.52 -3.12 -15.42
CA LEU A 169 0.01 -1.77 -15.74
C LEU A 169 0.94 -0.98 -16.67
N ARG A 170 2.11 -1.53 -16.98
CA ARG A 170 3.08 -0.83 -17.85
C ARG A 170 2.61 -0.80 -19.28
N GLN A 171 2.79 0.35 -19.92
CA GLN A 171 2.51 0.49 -21.35
C GLN A 171 3.64 -0.15 -22.14
N HIS A 172 3.26 -0.98 -23.11
CA HIS A 172 4.18 -1.54 -24.08
C HIS A 172 3.97 -0.81 -25.40
N CYS A 173 5.03 -0.19 -25.87
CA CYS A 173 5.03 0.38 -27.21
C CYS A 173 5.31 -0.72 -28.25
#